data_eea6331bb6813af92773fe550b72013f
#
_entry.id   eea6331bb6813af92773fe550b72013f
#
_cell.length_a   1.000
_cell.length_b   1.000
_cell.length_c   1.000
_cell.angle_alpha   90.00
_cell.angle_beta   90.00
_cell.angle_gamma   90.00
#
_symmetry.space_group_name_H-M   'P 1'
#
loop_
_entity.id
_entity.type
_entity.pdbx_description
1 polymer ?
#
loop_
_entity_poly.entity_id
_entity_poly.type
_entity_poly.pdbx_seq_one_letter_code
_entity_poly.pdbx_strand_id
1 'polypeptide(L)'
;MTVKIVKVRSLTTLPCAYSNTVDDGYFRYVTVDGKRVGDVVKFISDWGGDYVFNEEWHDGKRGVQIKARTLADLKRKIADHYQN
;
A
#
# COMPACT_ATOMS: atom_id res chain seq x y z
N MET A 1 -4.77 13.10 13.26
CA MET A 1 -4.93 12.31 12.02
C MET A 1 -4.61 10.85 12.30
N THR A 2 -5.46 9.95 11.85
CA THR A 2 -5.28 8.52 12.09
C THR A 2 -5.04 7.80 10.76
N VAL A 3 -3.85 7.20 10.62
CA VAL A 3 -3.50 6.38 9.46
C VAL A 3 -3.61 4.92 9.88
N LYS A 4 -4.33 4.12 9.09
CA LYS A 4 -4.46 2.68 9.31
C LYS A 4 -4.11 1.93 8.03
N ILE A 5 -3.37 0.84 8.18
CA ILE A 5 -3.17 -0.14 7.12
C ILE A 5 -4.06 -1.33 7.46
N VAL A 6 -5.08 -1.56 6.64
CA VAL A 6 -6.08 -2.58 6.89
C VAL A 6 -5.74 -3.82 6.05
N LYS A 7 -5.69 -4.97 6.72
CA LYS A 7 -5.42 -6.26 6.08
C LYS A 7 -6.73 -7.01 5.93
N VAL A 8 -7.08 -7.38 4.71
CA VAL A 8 -8.29 -8.11 4.39
C VAL A 8 -7.93 -9.39 3.67
N ARG A 9 -8.59 -10.49 4.03
CA ARG A 9 -8.36 -11.75 3.33
C ARG A 9 -8.85 -11.63 1.89
N SER A 10 -7.98 -11.93 0.95
CA SER A 10 -8.35 -11.98 -0.46
C SER A 10 -9.13 -13.26 -0.73
N LEU A 11 -10.32 -13.12 -1.30
CA LEU A 11 -11.16 -14.26 -1.71
C LEU A 11 -10.83 -14.73 -3.13
N THR A 12 -10.00 -14.01 -3.84
CA THR A 12 -9.63 -14.32 -5.21
C THR A 12 -8.13 -14.51 -5.32
N THR A 13 -7.71 -15.69 -5.74
CA THR A 13 -6.35 -15.94 -6.15
C THR A 13 -6.16 -15.45 -7.59
N LEU A 14 -6.33 -14.16 -7.80
CA LEU A 14 -5.98 -13.60 -9.09
C LEU A 14 -4.46 -13.63 -9.22
N PRO A 15 -3.94 -14.15 -10.35
CA PRO A 15 -2.51 -14.02 -10.61
C PRO A 15 -2.17 -12.55 -10.53
N CYS A 16 -1.12 -12.22 -9.76
CA CYS A 16 -0.66 -10.86 -9.68
C CYS A 16 -0.39 -10.35 -11.10
N ALA A 17 -0.98 -9.23 -11.45
CA ALA A 17 -0.75 -8.57 -12.73
C ALA A 17 0.74 -8.20 -12.91
N TYR A 18 1.47 -8.18 -11.81
CA TYR A 18 2.89 -7.92 -11.77
C TYR A 18 3.59 -9.14 -11.21
N SER A 19 4.50 -9.74 -11.99
CA SER A 19 5.24 -10.93 -11.60
C SER A 19 6.12 -10.75 -10.36
N ASN A 20 6.28 -9.52 -9.91
CA ASN A 20 7.13 -9.16 -8.77
C ASN A 20 6.37 -8.92 -7.47
N THR A 21 5.06 -9.14 -7.45
CA THR A 21 4.28 -8.97 -6.22
C THR A 21 4.06 -10.30 -5.51
N VAL A 22 4.10 -10.26 -4.19
CA VAL A 22 3.79 -11.42 -3.35
C VAL A 22 2.30 -11.43 -3.09
N ASP A 23 1.64 -12.50 -3.49
CA ASP A 23 0.29 -12.77 -3.03
C ASP A 23 0.39 -13.68 -1.81
N ASP A 24 0.17 -13.10 -0.63
CA ASP A 24 0.12 -13.84 0.63
C ASP A 24 -1.32 -14.23 1.02
N GLY A 25 -2.27 -14.08 0.09
CA GLY A 25 -3.68 -14.34 0.33
C GLY A 25 -4.39 -13.17 1.03
N TYR A 26 -3.73 -12.04 1.15
CA TYR A 26 -4.29 -10.85 1.80
C TYR A 26 -4.15 -9.63 0.90
N PHE A 27 -5.14 -8.77 1.03
CA PHE A 27 -5.15 -7.46 0.42
C PHE A 27 -4.99 -6.41 1.51
N ARG A 28 -4.19 -5.39 1.25
CA ARG A 28 -4.00 -4.30 2.21
C ARG A 28 -4.38 -2.99 1.56
N TYR A 29 -5.11 -2.18 2.30
CA TYR A 29 -5.42 -0.82 1.89
C TYR A 29 -5.17 0.15 3.04
N VAL A 30 -5.09 1.43 2.72
CA VAL A 30 -4.78 2.47 3.69
C VAL A 30 -5.97 3.40 3.83
N THR A 31 -6.29 3.70 5.08
CA THR A 31 -7.28 4.74 5.41
C THR A 31 -6.61 5.88 6.18
N VAL A 32 -7.05 7.09 5.91
CA VAL A 32 -6.67 8.29 6.65
C VAL A 32 -7.97 8.89 7.20
N ASP A 33 -8.09 8.92 8.52
CA ASP A 33 -9.31 9.37 9.23
C ASP A 33 -10.56 8.64 8.73
N GLY A 34 -10.43 7.33 8.48
CA GLY A 34 -11.53 6.48 8.03
C GLY A 34 -11.78 6.49 6.53
N LYS A 35 -11.12 7.36 5.77
CA LYS A 35 -11.27 7.44 4.32
C LYS A 35 -10.18 6.63 3.63
N ARG A 36 -10.57 5.74 2.72
CA ARG A 36 -9.60 4.97 1.92
C ARG A 36 -8.87 5.90 0.95
N VAL A 37 -7.53 5.83 0.97
CA VAL A 37 -6.67 6.71 0.15
C VAL A 37 -5.78 5.94 -0.82
N GLY A 38 -5.64 4.63 -0.65
CA GLY A 38 -4.83 3.83 -1.57
C GLY A 38 -4.61 2.41 -1.08
N ASP A 39 -3.78 1.69 -1.80
CA ASP A 39 -3.49 0.28 -1.58
C ASP A 39 -2.03 0.06 -1.27
N VAL A 40 -1.73 -1.06 -0.59
CA VAL A 40 -0.36 -1.48 -0.31
C VAL A 40 -0.09 -2.81 -0.99
N VAL A 41 1.01 -2.90 -1.70
CA VAL A 41 1.50 -4.14 -2.28
C VAL A 41 2.91 -4.43 -1.77
N LYS A 42 3.27 -5.70 -1.70
CA LYS A 42 4.62 -6.12 -1.37
C LYS A 42 5.28 -6.67 -2.63
N PHE A 43 6.45 -6.15 -2.96
CA PHE A 43 7.23 -6.67 -4.07
C PHE A 43 8.20 -7.74 -3.58
N ILE A 44 8.27 -8.85 -4.33
CA ILE A 44 9.39 -9.77 -4.22
C ILE A 44 10.47 -9.20 -5.13
N SER A 45 11.58 -8.80 -4.57
CA SER A 45 12.73 -8.45 -5.38
C SER A 45 13.96 -9.11 -4.81
N ASP A 46 14.92 -9.40 -5.67
CA ASP A 46 16.26 -9.80 -5.24
C ASP A 46 16.94 -8.71 -4.41
N TRP A 47 16.28 -7.58 -4.26
CA TRP A 47 16.73 -6.38 -3.55
C TRP A 47 16.11 -6.24 -2.15
N GLY A 48 15.43 -7.31 -1.67
CA GLY A 48 14.73 -7.28 -0.39
C GLY A 48 13.33 -6.66 -0.54
N GLY A 49 12.29 -7.45 -0.29
CA GLY A 49 10.90 -7.06 -0.54
C GLY A 49 10.48 -5.77 0.14
N ASP A 50 10.16 -4.77 -0.64
CA ASP A 50 9.63 -3.50 -0.14
C ASP A 50 8.11 -3.51 -0.19
N TYR A 51 7.49 -2.85 0.80
CA TYR A 51 6.09 -2.50 0.73
C TYR A 51 5.93 -1.18 -0.01
N VAL A 52 4.96 -1.12 -0.92
CA VAL A 52 4.70 0.06 -1.73
C VAL A 52 3.26 0.48 -1.52
N PHE A 53 3.08 1.72 -1.10
CA PHE A 53 1.78 2.38 -1.05
C PHE A 53 1.53 3.08 -2.38
N ASN A 54 0.41 2.76 -3.02
CA ASN A 54 -0.06 3.43 -4.23
C ASN A 54 -1.30 4.24 -3.88
N GLU A 55 -1.16 5.56 -3.89
CA GLU A 55 -2.28 6.46 -3.65
C GLU A 55 -3.26 6.41 -4.83
N GLU A 56 -4.55 6.47 -4.54
CA GLU A 56 -5.59 6.51 -5.56
C GLU A 56 -5.50 7.80 -6.39
N TRP A 57 -5.96 7.73 -7.64
CA TRP A 57 -6.00 8.90 -8.51
C TRP A 57 -7.01 9.92 -7.98
N HIS A 58 -6.64 11.19 -8.02
CA HIS A 58 -7.47 12.32 -7.62
C HIS A 58 -7.58 13.31 -8.76
N ASP A 59 -8.81 13.67 -9.11
CA ASP A 59 -9.08 14.74 -10.11
C ASP A 59 -8.30 14.54 -11.42
N GLY A 60 -8.18 13.29 -11.86
CA GLY A 60 -7.45 12.95 -13.07
C GLY A 60 -5.93 12.97 -12.91
N LYS A 61 -5.42 13.21 -11.70
CA LYS A 61 -3.99 13.18 -11.41
C LYS A 61 -3.60 11.88 -10.75
N ARG A 62 -2.46 11.35 -11.20
CA ARG A 62 -1.90 10.14 -10.63
C ARG A 62 -1.46 10.39 -9.18
N GLY A 63 -1.80 9.46 -8.29
CA GLY A 63 -1.36 9.50 -6.91
C GLY A 63 0.12 9.20 -6.75
N VAL A 64 0.65 9.46 -5.56
CA VAL A 64 2.06 9.21 -5.23
C VAL A 64 2.30 7.74 -4.92
N GLN A 65 3.56 7.32 -5.02
CA GLN A 65 4.03 6.03 -4.53
C GLN A 65 4.99 6.26 -3.37
N ILE A 66 4.79 5.52 -2.28
CA ILE A 66 5.65 5.58 -1.11
C ILE A 66 6.16 4.17 -0.83
N LYS A 67 7.47 4.02 -0.66
CA LYS A 67 8.13 2.73 -0.43
C LYS A 67 8.74 2.67 0.94
N ALA A 68 8.67 1.50 1.58
CA ALA A 68 9.34 1.23 2.83
C ALA A 68 9.59 -0.28 2.99
N ARG A 69 10.59 -0.64 3.79
CA ARG A 69 10.93 -2.04 4.04
C ARG A 69 9.97 -2.72 5.01
N THR A 70 9.38 -1.96 5.91
CA THR A 70 8.45 -2.48 6.91
C THR A 70 7.12 -1.74 6.84
N LEU A 71 6.06 -2.38 7.30
CA LEU A 71 4.73 -1.73 7.37
C LEU A 71 4.73 -0.57 8.36
N ALA A 72 5.50 -0.67 9.46
CA ALA A 72 5.61 0.40 10.44
C ALA A 72 6.23 1.66 9.81
N ASP A 73 7.32 1.50 9.07
CA ASP A 73 7.97 2.61 8.37
C ASP A 73 7.07 3.17 7.27
N LEU A 74 6.37 2.31 6.55
CA LEU A 74 5.44 2.74 5.51
C LEU A 74 4.33 3.59 6.10
N LYS A 75 3.75 3.15 7.20
CA LYS A 75 2.69 3.89 7.90
C LYS A 75 3.18 5.27 8.34
N ARG A 76 4.40 5.36 8.86
CA ARG A 76 5.01 6.63 9.27
C ARG A 76 5.20 7.57 8.08
N LYS A 77 5.71 7.05 6.96
CA LYS A 77 5.91 7.84 5.74
C LYS A 77 4.59 8.33 5.14
N ILE A 78 3.56 7.50 5.19
CA ILE A 78 2.22 7.88 4.74
C ILE A 78 1.68 9.00 5.63
N ALA A 79 1.82 8.87 6.95
CA ALA A 79 1.38 9.90 7.89
C ALA A 79 2.09 11.22 7.61
N ASP A 80 3.39 11.20 7.39
CA ASP A 80 4.17 12.40 7.06
C ASP A 80 3.65 13.06 5.76
N HIS A 81 3.33 12.25 4.76
CA HIS A 81 2.81 12.75 3.48
C HIS A 81 1.48 13.50 3.66
N TYR A 82 0.57 12.95 4.48
CA TYR A 82 -0.76 13.54 4.68
C TYR A 82 -0.77 14.68 5.71
N GLN A 83 0.27 14.83 6.51
CA GLN A 83 0.39 15.94 7.47
C GLN A 83 0.96 17.21 6.85
N ASN A 84 1.57 17.11 5.71
CA ASN A 84 2.19 18.26 5.05
C ASN A 84 1.23 18.89 4.04
#